data_c47e1c9d57a6db02e0950071d8025e1b
#
_entry.id   c47e1c9d57a6db02e0950071d8025e1b
#
_cell.length_a   1.000
_cell.length_b   1.000
_cell.length_c   1.000
_cell.angle_alpha   90.00
_cell.angle_beta   90.00
_cell.angle_gamma   90.00
#
_symmetry.space_group_name_H-M   'P 1'
#
loop_
_entity.id
_entity.type
_entity.pdbx_description
1 polymer ?
#
loop_
_entity_poly.entity_id
_entity_poly.type
_entity_poly.pdbx_seq_one_letter_code
_entity_poly.pdbx_strand_id
1 'polypeptide(L)'
;MKKIVVFASGSGTNAENIIRHFKSTGIASVVAVFTNKAEAQVIQRAEKYHVPTQVFSKNDLETGKVLQKINAIQPDLIVLAGFLLKFPESIVIAYPDKIINIHPALLPKYGGKGMYGMHVHQAVVENKEPKTGITIHYVNENYDEGNVIFQKEVAVLVTDTLEVVAAKIHQLEQDHFPAVIEKLLTNL
;
A
#
# COMPACT_ATOMS: atom_id res chain seq x y z
N MET A 1 4.33 -15.10 15.92
CA MET A 1 4.46 -14.67 14.51
C MET A 1 3.73 -13.33 14.36
N LYS A 2 4.39 -12.33 13.80
CA LYS A 2 3.81 -11.00 13.58
C LYS A 2 2.65 -11.05 12.59
N LYS A 3 1.61 -10.26 12.85
CA LYS A 3 0.36 -10.21 12.04
C LYS A 3 0.34 -8.98 11.17
N ILE A 4 0.15 -9.16 9.87
CA ILE A 4 -0.02 -8.07 8.91
C ILE A 4 -1.47 -8.05 8.41
N VAL A 5 -2.07 -6.88 8.35
CA VAL A 5 -3.33 -6.63 7.64
C VAL A 5 -3.02 -5.74 6.43
N VAL A 6 -3.52 -6.13 5.25
CA VAL A 6 -3.31 -5.40 4.00
C VAL A 6 -4.62 -4.78 3.52
N PHE A 7 -4.58 -3.51 3.12
CA PHE A 7 -5.68 -2.81 2.46
C PHE A 7 -5.36 -2.59 0.98
N ALA A 8 -6.28 -2.94 0.09
CA ALA A 8 -6.14 -2.73 -1.35
C ALA A 8 -7.49 -2.47 -2.01
N SER A 9 -7.54 -1.58 -3.01
CA SER A 9 -8.79 -1.23 -3.73
C SER A 9 -8.88 -1.80 -5.15
N GLY A 10 -7.86 -2.48 -5.64
CA GLY A 10 -7.77 -2.85 -7.05
C GLY A 10 -7.16 -4.21 -7.34
N SER A 11 -6.16 -4.23 -8.22
CA SER A 11 -5.52 -5.47 -8.70
C SER A 11 -4.92 -6.34 -7.60
N GLY A 12 -4.32 -5.72 -6.56
CA GLY A 12 -3.76 -6.45 -5.43
C GLY A 12 -2.42 -7.14 -5.72
N THR A 13 -1.68 -6.72 -6.73
CA THR A 13 -0.37 -7.29 -7.06
C THR A 13 0.63 -7.13 -5.92
N ASN A 14 0.64 -5.97 -5.25
CA ASN A 14 1.46 -5.74 -4.07
C ASN A 14 0.99 -6.61 -2.89
N ALA A 15 -0.32 -6.75 -2.67
CA ALA A 15 -0.85 -7.62 -1.63
C ALA A 15 -0.42 -9.08 -1.86
N GLU A 16 -0.54 -9.60 -3.08
CA GLU A 16 -0.08 -10.95 -3.45
C GLU A 16 1.42 -11.13 -3.22
N ASN A 17 2.23 -10.14 -3.60
CA ASN A 17 3.68 -10.18 -3.40
C ASN A 17 4.05 -10.24 -1.90
N ILE A 18 3.41 -9.43 -1.08
CA ILE A 18 3.59 -9.42 0.39
C ILE A 18 3.18 -10.78 0.97
N ILE A 19 2.02 -11.33 0.59
CA ILE A 19 1.55 -12.64 1.06
C ILE A 19 2.59 -13.72 0.72
N ARG A 20 3.04 -13.76 -0.53
CA ARG A 20 4.00 -14.75 -1.01
C ARG A 20 5.35 -14.66 -0.27
N HIS A 21 5.85 -13.43 -0.08
CA HIS A 21 7.10 -13.18 0.63
C HIS A 21 7.04 -13.72 2.06
N PHE A 22 6.02 -13.36 2.83
CA PHE A 22 5.91 -13.78 4.22
C PHE A 22 5.55 -15.26 4.40
N LYS A 23 4.87 -15.87 3.43
CA LYS A 23 4.75 -17.35 3.39
C LYS A 23 6.08 -18.05 3.19
N SER A 24 6.99 -17.46 2.43
CA SER A 24 8.32 -18.03 2.19
C SER A 24 9.26 -17.83 3.37
N THR A 25 9.26 -16.65 4.00
CA THR A 25 10.19 -16.33 5.10
C THR A 25 9.71 -16.83 6.46
N GLY A 26 8.41 -16.95 6.68
CA GLY A 26 7.83 -17.38 7.95
C GLY A 26 7.96 -16.36 9.11
N ILE A 27 8.50 -15.17 8.86
CA ILE A 27 8.74 -14.13 9.88
C ILE A 27 7.43 -13.51 10.36
N ALA A 28 6.50 -13.30 9.43
CA ALA A 28 5.18 -12.73 9.68
C ALA A 28 4.12 -13.46 8.85
N SER A 29 2.86 -13.13 9.08
CA SER A 29 1.74 -13.65 8.30
C SER A 29 0.77 -12.53 7.92
N VAL A 30 0.37 -12.48 6.65
CA VAL A 30 -0.80 -11.69 6.26
C VAL A 30 -2.05 -12.44 6.71
N VAL A 31 -2.71 -11.91 7.72
CA VAL A 31 -3.86 -12.58 8.37
C VAL A 31 -5.21 -12.16 7.81
N ALA A 32 -5.27 -11.03 7.12
CA ALA A 32 -6.46 -10.57 6.41
C ALA A 32 -6.11 -9.54 5.32
N VAL A 33 -6.90 -9.52 4.26
CA VAL A 33 -6.92 -8.46 3.25
C VAL A 33 -8.26 -7.74 3.35
N PHE A 34 -8.23 -6.41 3.40
CA PHE A 34 -9.39 -5.53 3.40
C PHE A 34 -9.53 -4.82 2.07
N THR A 35 -10.73 -4.79 1.51
CA THR A 35 -11.03 -4.06 0.27
C THR A 35 -12.37 -3.35 0.35
N ASN A 36 -12.43 -2.15 -0.24
CA ASN A 36 -13.67 -1.38 -0.36
C ASN A 36 -14.44 -1.65 -1.66
N LYS A 37 -14.02 -2.66 -2.44
CA LYS A 37 -14.64 -3.06 -3.71
C LYS A 37 -14.86 -4.56 -3.76
N ALA A 38 -16.13 -4.98 -3.91
CA ALA A 38 -16.49 -6.40 -3.93
C ALA A 38 -15.93 -7.16 -5.16
N GLU A 39 -15.66 -6.43 -6.25
CA GLU A 39 -15.13 -6.98 -7.50
C GLU A 39 -13.61 -6.84 -7.64
N ALA A 40 -12.92 -6.38 -6.59
CA ALA A 40 -11.47 -6.18 -6.64
C ALA A 40 -10.72 -7.51 -6.85
N GLN A 41 -9.80 -7.53 -7.80
CA GLN A 41 -8.98 -8.72 -8.10
C GLN A 41 -8.13 -9.21 -6.92
N VAL A 42 -7.85 -8.33 -5.97
CA VAL A 42 -7.13 -8.67 -4.73
C VAL A 42 -7.80 -9.81 -3.98
N ILE A 43 -9.15 -9.96 -4.06
CA ILE A 43 -9.91 -11.03 -3.41
C ILE A 43 -9.46 -12.40 -3.94
N GLN A 44 -9.48 -12.57 -5.27
CA GLN A 44 -9.04 -13.82 -5.90
C GLN A 44 -7.56 -14.12 -5.66
N ARG A 45 -6.71 -13.07 -5.59
CA ARG A 45 -5.29 -13.23 -5.29
C ARG A 45 -5.06 -13.71 -3.85
N ALA A 46 -5.76 -13.14 -2.88
CA ALA A 46 -5.67 -13.54 -1.48
C ALA A 46 -6.19 -14.97 -1.27
N GLU A 47 -7.29 -15.33 -1.96
CA GLU A 47 -7.91 -16.65 -1.88
C GLU A 47 -6.96 -17.78 -2.32
N LYS A 48 -6.14 -17.57 -3.36
CA LYS A 48 -5.10 -18.53 -3.79
C LYS A 48 -4.15 -18.94 -2.66
N TYR A 49 -3.96 -18.09 -1.69
CA TYR A 49 -3.07 -18.31 -0.54
C TYR A 49 -3.83 -18.60 0.75
N HIS A 50 -5.15 -18.78 0.68
CA HIS A 50 -6.03 -19.00 1.84
C HIS A 50 -6.00 -17.84 2.85
N VAL A 51 -5.78 -16.61 2.38
CA VAL A 51 -5.85 -15.41 3.21
C VAL A 51 -7.29 -14.87 3.18
N PRO A 52 -7.95 -14.74 4.34
CA PRO A 52 -9.32 -14.25 4.40
C PRO A 52 -9.41 -12.80 3.92
N THR A 53 -10.49 -12.50 3.17
CA THR A 53 -10.78 -11.16 2.68
C THR A 53 -11.99 -10.56 3.40
N GLN A 54 -11.93 -9.26 3.65
CA GLN A 54 -13.00 -8.46 4.27
C GLN A 54 -13.41 -7.36 3.31
N VAL A 55 -14.60 -7.48 2.73
CA VAL A 55 -15.20 -6.41 1.93
C VAL A 55 -15.93 -5.46 2.87
N PHE A 56 -15.78 -4.16 2.67
CA PHE A 56 -16.42 -3.12 3.45
C PHE A 56 -16.82 -1.93 2.59
N SER A 57 -17.82 -1.19 3.02
CA SER A 57 -18.23 0.05 2.38
C SER A 57 -17.47 1.26 2.92
N LYS A 58 -17.48 2.39 2.19
CA LYS A 58 -16.95 3.65 2.69
C LYS A 58 -17.59 4.03 4.03
N ASN A 59 -18.90 3.82 4.17
CA ASN A 59 -19.63 4.06 5.42
C ASN A 59 -19.10 3.18 6.58
N ASP A 60 -18.80 1.89 6.34
CA ASP A 60 -18.24 1.03 7.37
C ASP A 60 -16.86 1.48 7.83
N LEU A 61 -16.07 2.07 6.92
CA LEU A 61 -14.78 2.66 7.24
C LEU A 61 -14.94 3.90 8.14
N GLU A 62 -15.86 4.81 7.78
CA GLU A 62 -16.10 6.07 8.47
C GLU A 62 -16.81 5.91 9.82
N THR A 63 -17.68 4.89 9.97
CA THR A 63 -18.44 4.63 11.21
C THR A 63 -17.72 3.75 12.22
N GLY A 64 -16.46 3.39 11.95
CA GLY A 64 -15.63 2.63 12.90
C GLY A 64 -15.85 1.10 12.87
N LYS A 65 -16.73 0.55 12.02
CA LYS A 65 -16.90 -0.90 11.89
C LYS A 65 -15.63 -1.60 11.40
N VAL A 66 -14.87 -0.94 10.52
CA VAL A 66 -13.58 -1.46 10.06
C VAL A 66 -12.57 -1.45 11.21
N LEU A 67 -12.51 -0.39 12.01
CA LEU A 67 -11.67 -0.32 13.21
C LEU A 67 -11.98 -1.46 14.19
N GLN A 68 -13.25 -1.76 14.43
CA GLN A 68 -13.64 -2.89 15.29
C GLN A 68 -13.08 -4.23 14.77
N LYS A 69 -13.14 -4.47 13.46
CA LYS A 69 -12.56 -5.67 12.84
C LYS A 69 -11.05 -5.72 12.97
N ILE A 70 -10.36 -4.60 12.76
CA ILE A 70 -8.90 -4.49 12.94
C ILE A 70 -8.54 -4.78 14.41
N ASN A 71 -9.27 -4.20 15.36
CA ASN A 71 -9.06 -4.41 16.80
C ASN A 71 -9.24 -5.88 17.21
N ALA A 72 -10.18 -6.60 16.60
CA ALA A 72 -10.35 -8.04 16.85
C ALA A 72 -9.16 -8.88 16.33
N ILE A 73 -8.48 -8.43 15.27
CA ILE A 73 -7.30 -9.09 14.70
C ILE A 73 -6.04 -8.76 15.52
N GLN A 74 -5.92 -7.54 16.03
CA GLN A 74 -4.72 -6.99 16.69
C GLN A 74 -3.47 -7.13 15.83
N PRO A 75 -3.40 -6.49 14.64
CA PRO A 75 -2.23 -6.57 13.78
C PRO A 75 -1.03 -5.84 14.39
N ASP A 76 0.16 -6.35 14.09
CA ASP A 76 1.43 -5.65 14.39
C ASP A 76 1.68 -4.53 13.37
N LEU A 77 1.22 -4.71 12.11
CA LEU A 77 1.36 -3.73 11.03
C LEU A 77 0.13 -3.73 10.12
N ILE A 78 -0.29 -2.54 9.71
CA ILE A 78 -1.31 -2.29 8.70
C ILE A 78 -0.62 -1.72 7.46
N VAL A 79 -0.84 -2.33 6.31
CA VAL A 79 -0.19 -1.98 5.05
C VAL A 79 -1.22 -1.51 4.03
N LEU A 80 -1.11 -0.28 3.57
CA LEU A 80 -1.91 0.25 2.46
C LEU A 80 -1.15 -0.02 1.15
N ALA A 81 -1.70 -0.88 0.31
CA ALA A 81 -1.11 -1.37 -0.93
C ALA A 81 -2.03 -1.07 -2.12
N GLY A 82 -2.07 0.18 -2.56
CA GLY A 82 -3.02 0.64 -3.58
C GLY A 82 -4.44 0.78 -3.01
N PHE A 83 -4.55 1.30 -1.81
CA PHE A 83 -5.82 1.65 -1.18
C PHE A 83 -6.16 3.10 -1.48
N LEU A 84 -7.37 3.36 -2.02
CA LEU A 84 -7.71 4.65 -2.64
C LEU A 84 -8.54 5.59 -1.74
N LEU A 85 -9.08 5.10 -0.63
CA LEU A 85 -9.81 5.95 0.30
C LEU A 85 -8.87 6.56 1.33
N LYS A 86 -9.23 7.74 1.83
CA LYS A 86 -8.54 8.33 2.98
C LYS A 86 -8.68 7.41 4.20
N PHE A 87 -7.57 7.13 4.86
CA PHE A 87 -7.61 6.33 6.07
C PHE A 87 -8.12 7.19 7.23
N PRO A 88 -9.14 6.72 8.00
CA PRO A 88 -9.75 7.54 9.05
C PRO A 88 -8.78 7.85 10.18
N GLU A 89 -8.85 9.06 10.70
CA GLU A 89 -8.06 9.52 11.84
C GLU A 89 -8.22 8.59 13.06
N SER A 90 -9.43 8.07 13.29
CA SER A 90 -9.70 7.11 14.37
C SER A 90 -8.85 5.83 14.29
N ILE A 91 -8.54 5.36 13.09
CA ILE A 91 -7.66 4.20 12.91
C ILE A 91 -6.19 4.62 13.07
N VAL A 92 -5.82 5.79 12.56
CA VAL A 92 -4.45 6.34 12.70
C VAL A 92 -4.09 6.52 14.18
N ILE A 93 -4.98 7.09 14.97
CA ILE A 93 -4.80 7.28 16.42
C ILE A 93 -4.72 5.92 17.16
N ALA A 94 -5.53 4.94 16.75
CA ALA A 94 -5.55 3.62 17.40
C ALA A 94 -4.29 2.79 17.11
N TYR A 95 -3.60 3.06 15.99
CA TYR A 95 -2.43 2.31 15.52
C TYR A 95 -1.26 3.24 15.18
N PRO A 96 -0.77 4.05 16.15
CA PRO A 96 0.33 4.99 15.91
C PRO A 96 1.59 4.24 15.46
N ASP A 97 2.25 4.74 14.42
CA ASP A 97 3.46 4.18 13.81
C ASP A 97 3.34 2.71 13.33
N LYS A 98 2.09 2.23 13.17
CA LYS A 98 1.80 0.87 12.70
C LYS A 98 1.04 0.84 11.37
N ILE A 99 0.91 1.97 10.68
CA ILE A 99 0.25 2.05 9.39
C ILE A 99 1.24 2.62 8.39
N ILE A 100 1.47 1.88 7.32
CA ILE A 100 2.35 2.31 6.23
C ILE A 100 1.62 2.30 4.89
N ASN A 101 2.05 3.17 3.99
CA ASN A 101 1.56 3.25 2.62
C ASN A 101 2.72 3.19 1.63
N ILE A 102 2.47 2.65 0.44
CA ILE A 102 3.35 2.80 -0.71
C ILE A 102 2.72 3.75 -1.71
N HIS A 103 3.47 4.81 -2.05
CA HIS A 103 3.05 5.82 -3.02
C HIS A 103 3.93 5.74 -4.27
N PRO A 104 3.34 5.77 -5.49
CA PRO A 104 4.07 5.53 -6.74
C PRO A 104 4.80 6.77 -7.30
N ALA A 105 5.33 7.60 -6.41
CA ALA A 105 6.17 8.76 -6.76
C ALA A 105 7.20 9.06 -5.66
N LEU A 106 8.10 9.99 -5.94
CA LEU A 106 9.08 10.53 -4.98
C LEU A 106 8.44 11.70 -4.21
N LEU A 107 7.78 11.38 -3.09
CA LEU A 107 7.18 12.42 -2.23
C LEU A 107 8.22 13.47 -1.79
N PRO A 108 7.82 14.74 -1.63
CA PRO A 108 6.44 15.25 -1.65
C PRO A 108 5.86 15.53 -3.04
N LYS A 109 6.63 15.38 -4.13
CA LYS A 109 6.09 15.57 -5.48
C LYS A 109 5.03 14.51 -5.80
N TYR A 110 3.97 14.93 -6.49
CA TYR A 110 2.90 14.05 -6.95
C TYR A 110 2.21 13.26 -5.82
N GLY A 111 2.19 13.81 -4.60
CA GLY A 111 1.40 13.34 -3.47
C GLY A 111 0.10 14.11 -3.29
N GLY A 112 -0.73 13.66 -2.34
CA GLY A 112 -1.94 14.34 -1.93
C GLY A 112 -3.21 13.89 -2.64
N LYS A 113 -4.29 14.59 -2.37
CA LYS A 113 -5.64 14.24 -2.86
C LYS A 113 -5.69 14.15 -4.39
N GLY A 114 -6.13 13.02 -4.92
CA GLY A 114 -6.27 12.78 -6.36
C GLY A 114 -5.02 12.19 -7.03
N MET A 115 -3.88 12.16 -6.35
CA MET A 115 -2.63 11.60 -6.86
C MET A 115 -2.52 10.11 -6.49
N TYR A 116 -3.05 9.24 -7.35
CA TYR A 116 -3.00 7.79 -7.20
C TYR A 116 -2.98 7.06 -8.55
N GLY A 117 -2.39 5.88 -8.58
CA GLY A 117 -2.34 5.00 -9.75
C GLY A 117 -1.84 5.70 -11.01
N MET A 118 -2.54 5.55 -12.12
CA MET A 118 -2.14 6.09 -13.42
C MET A 118 -2.08 7.63 -13.47
N HIS A 119 -2.84 8.34 -12.62
CA HIS A 119 -2.79 9.81 -12.57
C HIS A 119 -1.39 10.33 -12.18
N VAL A 120 -0.71 9.62 -11.28
CA VAL A 120 0.66 9.96 -10.88
C VAL A 120 1.62 9.78 -12.05
N HIS A 121 1.54 8.65 -12.74
CA HIS A 121 2.43 8.36 -13.88
C HIS A 121 2.19 9.32 -15.03
N GLN A 122 0.92 9.67 -15.28
CA GLN A 122 0.55 10.67 -16.29
C GLN A 122 1.17 12.02 -15.97
N ALA A 123 1.03 12.49 -14.72
CA ALA A 123 1.61 13.76 -14.29
C ALA A 123 3.14 13.78 -14.42
N VAL A 124 3.82 12.69 -14.11
CA VAL A 124 5.27 12.54 -14.28
C VAL A 124 5.69 12.68 -15.75
N VAL A 125 4.99 12.00 -16.66
CA VAL A 125 5.27 12.04 -18.10
C VAL A 125 4.95 13.42 -18.68
N GLU A 126 3.81 14.01 -18.37
CA GLU A 126 3.38 15.34 -18.85
C GLU A 126 4.34 16.45 -18.40
N ASN A 127 4.84 16.36 -17.17
CA ASN A 127 5.82 17.31 -16.64
C ASN A 127 7.25 17.01 -17.08
N LYS A 128 7.47 15.99 -17.92
CA LYS A 128 8.79 15.61 -18.43
C LYS A 128 9.82 15.44 -17.31
N GLU A 129 9.42 14.84 -16.21
CA GLU A 129 10.34 14.59 -15.09
C GLU A 129 11.46 13.64 -15.54
N PRO A 130 12.74 13.93 -15.23
CA PRO A 130 13.84 13.08 -15.62
C PRO A 130 13.92 11.78 -14.79
N LYS A 131 13.20 11.73 -13.68
CA LYS A 131 13.12 10.59 -12.78
C LYS A 131 11.82 10.56 -12.01
N THR A 132 11.42 9.37 -11.59
CA THR A 132 10.32 9.11 -10.67
C THR A 132 10.74 8.01 -9.69
N GLY A 133 9.82 7.44 -8.94
CA GLY A 133 10.16 6.36 -8.01
C GLY A 133 8.99 5.97 -7.13
N ILE A 134 9.31 5.31 -6.03
CA ILE A 134 8.36 4.92 -5.00
C ILE A 134 8.73 5.58 -3.68
N THR A 135 7.73 5.84 -2.85
CA THR A 135 7.89 6.24 -1.45
C THR A 135 7.07 5.32 -0.56
N ILE A 136 7.73 4.70 0.42
CA ILE A 136 7.08 4.00 1.52
C ILE A 136 7.15 4.93 2.72
N HIS A 137 6.01 5.22 3.35
CA HIS A 137 5.92 6.19 4.43
C HIS A 137 4.91 5.74 5.49
N TYR A 138 5.04 6.26 6.69
CA TYR A 138 4.01 6.14 7.72
C TYR A 138 2.77 6.95 7.32
N VAL A 139 1.60 6.47 7.70
CA VAL A 139 0.33 7.16 7.45
C VAL A 139 -0.02 8.02 8.66
N ASN A 140 -0.32 9.29 8.41
CA ASN A 140 -0.90 10.23 9.36
C ASN A 140 -2.28 10.68 8.90
N GLU A 141 -2.84 11.72 9.51
CA GLU A 141 -4.15 12.28 9.19
C GLU A 141 -4.24 12.97 7.83
N ASN A 142 -3.09 13.29 7.22
CA ASN A 142 -2.99 13.92 5.92
C ASN A 142 -2.64 12.91 4.82
N TYR A 143 -2.98 13.23 3.57
CA TYR A 143 -2.58 12.39 2.43
C TYR A 143 -1.08 12.53 2.16
N ASP A 144 -0.35 11.42 2.15
CA ASP A 144 1.04 11.28 1.70
C ASP A 144 2.06 12.20 2.39
N GLU A 145 1.76 12.68 3.62
CA GLU A 145 2.60 13.61 4.39
C GLU A 145 3.32 12.96 5.58
N GLY A 146 3.09 11.67 5.83
CA GLY A 146 3.75 10.97 6.94
C GLY A 146 5.23 10.75 6.70
N ASN A 147 5.96 10.48 7.79
CA ASN A 147 7.42 10.28 7.76
C ASN A 147 7.84 9.20 6.76
N VAL A 148 8.78 9.55 5.90
CA VAL A 148 9.34 8.64 4.88
C VAL A 148 10.17 7.55 5.56
N ILE A 149 9.88 6.30 5.18
CA ILE A 149 10.62 5.10 5.61
C ILE A 149 11.66 4.72 4.56
N PHE A 150 11.25 4.77 3.27
CA PHE A 150 12.10 4.35 2.17
C PHE A 150 11.68 5.04 0.87
N GLN A 151 12.65 5.42 0.07
CA GLN A 151 12.43 5.87 -1.32
C GLN A 151 13.40 5.17 -2.26
N LYS A 152 12.94 4.89 -3.47
CA LYS A 152 13.78 4.40 -4.56
C LYS A 152 13.40 5.10 -5.84
N GLU A 153 14.40 5.65 -6.52
CA GLU A 153 14.23 6.35 -7.80
C GLU A 153 14.51 5.46 -9.00
N VAL A 154 13.92 5.83 -10.14
CA VAL A 154 14.19 5.27 -11.46
C VAL A 154 14.17 6.38 -12.51
N ALA A 155 15.06 6.30 -13.49
CA ALA A 155 15.12 7.26 -14.59
C ALA A 155 13.88 7.14 -15.50
N VAL A 156 13.37 8.30 -15.93
CA VAL A 156 12.33 8.42 -16.96
C VAL A 156 12.99 8.99 -18.22
N LEU A 157 12.95 8.22 -19.30
CA LEU A 157 13.49 8.63 -20.58
C LEU A 157 12.44 9.45 -21.35
N VAL A 158 12.88 10.34 -22.24
CA VAL A 158 11.97 11.14 -23.09
C VAL A 158 11.08 10.25 -23.98
N THR A 159 11.55 9.03 -24.26
CA THR A 159 10.82 8.03 -25.05
C THR A 159 9.90 7.12 -24.22
N ASP A 160 9.90 7.22 -22.89
CA ASP A 160 9.06 6.39 -22.04
C ASP A 160 7.60 6.79 -22.19
N THR A 161 6.75 5.82 -22.50
CA THR A 161 5.30 5.99 -22.47
C THR A 161 4.79 5.89 -21.03
N LEU A 162 3.53 6.26 -20.84
CA LEU A 162 2.83 6.11 -19.56
C LEU A 162 2.92 4.68 -19.01
N GLU A 163 2.73 3.68 -19.89
CA GLU A 163 2.76 2.27 -19.52
C GLU A 163 4.16 1.82 -19.12
N VAL A 164 5.20 2.34 -19.79
CA VAL A 164 6.61 2.05 -19.45
C VAL A 164 6.94 2.61 -18.07
N VAL A 165 6.52 3.85 -17.79
CA VAL A 165 6.73 4.46 -16.46
C VAL A 165 5.98 3.66 -15.39
N ALA A 166 4.72 3.30 -15.62
CA ALA A 166 3.94 2.48 -14.70
C ALA A 166 4.60 1.10 -14.44
N ALA A 167 5.13 0.46 -15.49
CA ALA A 167 5.83 -0.82 -15.35
C ALA A 167 7.13 -0.69 -14.53
N LYS A 168 7.91 0.37 -14.73
CA LYS A 168 9.11 0.66 -13.92
C LYS A 168 8.77 0.84 -12.44
N ILE A 169 7.72 1.60 -12.14
CA ILE A 169 7.25 1.80 -10.76
C ILE A 169 6.78 0.49 -10.16
N HIS A 170 5.97 -0.28 -10.89
CA HIS A 170 5.49 -1.58 -10.42
C HIS A 170 6.66 -2.53 -10.09
N GLN A 171 7.71 -2.54 -10.91
CA GLN A 171 8.90 -3.35 -10.63
C GLN A 171 9.58 -2.92 -9.32
N LEU A 172 9.74 -1.60 -9.09
CA LEU A 172 10.30 -1.09 -7.82
C LEU A 172 9.45 -1.49 -6.61
N GLU A 173 8.12 -1.43 -6.73
CA GLU A 173 7.21 -1.86 -5.68
C GLU A 173 7.41 -3.34 -5.36
N GLN A 174 7.47 -4.20 -6.39
CA GLN A 174 7.65 -5.64 -6.22
C GLN A 174 9.00 -5.99 -5.58
N ASP A 175 10.06 -5.28 -5.96
CA ASP A 175 11.41 -5.56 -5.48
C ASP A 175 11.63 -5.09 -4.04
N HIS A 176 10.99 -4.00 -3.62
CA HIS A 176 11.35 -3.33 -2.38
C HIS A 176 10.29 -3.41 -1.27
N PHE A 177 8.99 -3.43 -1.61
CA PHE A 177 7.97 -3.29 -0.58
C PHE A 177 7.97 -4.41 0.46
N PRO A 178 8.02 -5.70 0.10
CA PRO A 178 8.06 -6.78 1.08
C PRO A 178 9.31 -6.73 1.98
N ALA A 179 10.48 -6.41 1.41
CA ALA A 179 11.73 -6.31 2.16
C ALA A 179 11.73 -5.15 3.18
N VAL A 180 11.12 -4.02 2.83
CA VAL A 180 10.95 -2.89 3.75
C VAL A 180 10.00 -3.25 4.89
N ILE A 181 8.87 -3.93 4.59
CA ILE A 181 7.95 -4.42 5.61
C ILE A 181 8.65 -5.39 6.57
N GLU A 182 9.44 -6.33 6.03
CA GLU A 182 10.22 -7.29 6.84
C GLU A 182 11.17 -6.57 7.79
N LYS A 183 11.93 -5.60 7.29
CA LYS A 183 12.84 -4.80 8.11
C LYS A 183 12.13 -4.04 9.23
N LEU A 184 10.95 -3.48 8.95
CA LEU A 184 10.14 -2.80 9.97
C LEU A 184 9.69 -3.78 11.07
N LEU A 185 9.20 -4.96 10.69
CA LEU A 185 8.69 -5.96 11.64
C LEU A 185 9.78 -6.60 12.49
N THR A 186 11.01 -6.67 11.99
CA THR A 186 12.17 -7.19 12.76
C THR A 186 12.70 -6.18 13.76
N ASN A 187 12.39 -4.89 13.61
CA ASN A 187 12.79 -3.81 14.51
C ASN A 187 11.68 -3.43 15.53
N LEU A 188 10.49 -4.04 15.43
CA LEU A 188 9.37 -3.96 16.39
C LEU A 188 9.45 -5.12 17.41
#